data_63b277166f81b43786ad1516f841887c
#
_entry.id   63b277166f81b43786ad1516f841887c
#
_cell.length_a   1.000
_cell.length_b   1.000
_cell.length_c   1.000
_cell.angle_alpha   90.00
_cell.angle_beta   90.00
_cell.angle_gamma   90.00
#
_symmetry.space_group_name_H-M   'P 1'
#
loop_
_entity.id
_entity.type
_entity.pdbx_description
1 polymer ?
#
loop_
_entity_poly.entity_id
_entity_poly.type
_entity_poly.pdbx_seq_one_letter_code
_entity_poly.pdbx_strand_id
1 'polypeptide(L)'
;MKFLDIYKQLQEKNIDTIVLVRNGIFFVALEKSALALQALFTLRPICFREGVCKCVIPVQQIKKYMDRMIYLKHNFILYEYEKMNMDNKIEMLYEYKQGNKLSQMQIEQNCDKCWYKSKKITNFDKDFKKIIEEYKYGE
;
A
#
# COMPACT_ATOMS: atom_id res chain seq x y z
N MET A 1 -0.81 -18.90 -8.11
CA MET A 1 -0.91 -17.43 -8.28
C MET A 1 -0.19 -16.74 -7.13
N LYS A 2 0.61 -15.75 -7.43
CA LYS A 2 1.36 -15.02 -6.42
C LYS A 2 0.46 -14.04 -5.67
N PHE A 3 0.83 -13.74 -4.44
CA PHE A 3 0.08 -12.79 -3.61
C PHE A 3 -0.15 -11.45 -4.31
N LEU A 4 0.86 -10.93 -4.97
CA LEU A 4 0.75 -9.66 -5.70
C LEU A 4 -0.38 -9.71 -6.74
N ASP A 5 -0.47 -10.80 -7.48
CA ASP A 5 -1.51 -10.96 -8.52
C ASP A 5 -2.90 -11.03 -7.89
N ILE A 6 -3.03 -11.74 -6.77
CA ILE A 6 -4.27 -11.84 -6.03
C ILE A 6 -4.68 -10.46 -5.52
N TYR A 7 -3.74 -9.74 -4.94
CA TYR A 7 -4.02 -8.39 -4.43
C TYR A 7 -4.48 -7.45 -5.55
N LYS A 8 -3.82 -7.50 -6.70
CA LYS A 8 -4.21 -6.68 -7.85
C LYS A 8 -5.63 -6.96 -8.29
N GLN A 9 -6.02 -8.22 -8.34
CA GLN A 9 -7.39 -8.60 -8.69
C GLN A 9 -8.40 -8.07 -7.69
N LEU A 10 -8.09 -8.14 -6.40
CA LEU A 10 -8.96 -7.61 -5.37
C LEU A 10 -9.07 -6.08 -5.43
N GLN A 11 -7.96 -5.40 -5.73
CA GLN A 11 -8.00 -3.95 -5.88
C GLN A 11 -8.80 -3.54 -7.12
N GLU A 12 -8.68 -4.25 -8.21
CA GLU A 12 -9.47 -3.98 -9.43
C GLU A 12 -10.96 -4.17 -9.17
N LYS A 13 -11.31 -5.17 -8.38
CA LYS A 13 -12.69 -5.41 -7.97
C LYS A 13 -13.20 -4.32 -7.03
N ASN A 14 -12.32 -3.64 -6.33
CA ASN A 14 -12.64 -2.60 -5.35
C ASN A 14 -11.87 -1.33 -5.65
N ILE A 15 -12.09 -0.75 -6.82
CA ILE A 15 -11.30 0.37 -7.36
C ILE A 15 -11.20 1.57 -6.40
N ASP A 16 -12.30 1.95 -5.79
CA ASP A 16 -12.38 3.15 -4.95
C ASP A 16 -12.36 2.84 -3.46
N THR A 17 -11.74 1.75 -3.11
CA THR A 17 -11.74 1.24 -1.73
C THR A 17 -10.33 0.88 -1.33
N ILE A 18 -9.95 1.23 -0.11
CA ILE A 18 -8.68 0.79 0.45
C ILE A 18 -8.77 -0.72 0.70
N VAL A 19 -7.90 -1.48 0.05
CA VAL A 19 -7.89 -2.95 0.17
C VAL A 19 -6.78 -3.37 1.11
N LEU A 20 -7.16 -4.13 2.14
CA LEU A 20 -6.24 -4.72 3.09
C LEU A 20 -6.42 -6.23 3.09
N VAL A 21 -5.35 -6.95 2.84
CA VAL A 21 -5.39 -8.41 2.75
C VAL A 21 -4.50 -9.01 3.84
N ARG A 22 -5.09 -9.80 4.71
CA ARG A 22 -4.34 -10.49 5.75
C ARG A 22 -3.50 -11.61 5.15
N ASN A 23 -2.22 -11.55 5.41
CA ASN A 23 -1.27 -12.57 5.04
C ASN A 23 -0.43 -12.89 6.28
N GLY A 24 -0.78 -13.96 6.97
CA GLY A 24 -0.14 -14.31 8.22
C GLY A 24 -0.52 -13.37 9.36
N ILE A 25 0.46 -12.73 9.95
CA ILE A 25 0.26 -11.85 11.11
C ILE A 25 0.07 -10.38 10.75
N PHE A 26 0.04 -10.06 9.46
CA PHE A 26 -0.11 -8.69 8.99
C PHE A 26 -1.25 -8.56 7.98
N PHE A 27 -1.96 -7.43 8.04
CA PHE A 27 -2.75 -6.94 6.93
C PHE A 27 -1.84 -6.14 6.00
N VAL A 28 -1.92 -6.43 4.72
CA VAL A 28 -1.05 -5.84 3.70
C VAL A 28 -1.88 -4.97 2.77
N ALA A 29 -1.39 -3.78 2.51
CA ALA A 29 -1.92 -2.89 1.48
C ALA A 29 -0.80 -2.59 0.48
N LEU A 30 -1.15 -2.57 -0.81
CA LEU A 30 -0.19 -2.33 -1.89
C LEU A 30 -0.64 -1.14 -2.73
N GLU A 31 0.32 -0.48 -3.34
CA GLU A 31 0.14 0.62 -4.29
C GLU A 31 -0.79 1.71 -3.75
N LYS A 32 -1.91 1.99 -4.43
CA LYS A 32 -2.83 3.06 -4.07
C LYS A 32 -3.34 2.94 -2.64
N SER A 33 -3.68 1.73 -2.21
CA SER A 33 -4.14 1.50 -0.84
C SER A 33 -3.03 1.77 0.18
N ALA A 34 -1.79 1.39 -0.14
CA ALA A 34 -0.65 1.68 0.72
C ALA A 34 -0.41 3.18 0.85
N LEU A 35 -0.49 3.90 -0.26
CA LEU A 35 -0.31 5.35 -0.27
C LEU A 35 -1.44 6.05 0.50
N ALA A 36 -2.65 5.54 0.40
CA ALA A 36 -3.78 6.05 1.17
C ALA A 36 -3.56 5.89 2.67
N LEU A 37 -3.09 4.72 3.10
CA LEU A 37 -2.78 4.47 4.51
C LEU A 37 -1.65 5.37 5.00
N GLN A 38 -0.65 5.61 4.16
CA GLN A 38 0.41 6.54 4.48
C GLN A 38 -0.14 7.95 4.72
N ALA A 39 -1.03 8.40 3.84
CA ALA A 39 -1.63 9.73 3.94
C ALA A 39 -2.51 9.87 5.18
N LEU A 40 -3.27 8.82 5.52
CA LEU A 40 -4.20 8.86 6.64
C LEU A 40 -3.51 8.68 7.99
N PHE A 41 -2.48 7.87 8.07
CA PHE A 41 -1.92 7.41 9.34
C PHE A 41 -0.43 7.67 9.49
N THR A 42 0.18 8.33 8.54
CA THR A 42 1.63 8.53 8.51
C THR A 42 2.43 7.22 8.64
N LEU A 43 1.83 6.12 8.17
CA LEU A 43 2.51 4.84 8.14
C LEU A 43 3.64 4.87 7.11
N ARG A 44 4.78 4.30 7.49
CA ARG A 44 5.94 4.30 6.63
C ARG A 44 5.81 3.20 5.57
N PRO A 45 5.78 3.54 4.28
CA PRO A 45 5.69 2.52 3.25
C PRO A 45 7.02 1.78 3.09
N ILE A 46 6.90 0.52 2.73
CA ILE A 46 8.04 -0.34 2.40
C ILE A 46 7.91 -0.72 0.94
N CYS A 47 9.03 -0.85 0.23
CA CYS A 47 9.00 -1.33 -1.13
C CYS A 47 8.77 -2.85 -1.14
N PHE A 48 7.73 -3.27 -1.85
CA PHE A 48 7.42 -4.67 -2.05
C PHE A 48 7.75 -5.01 -3.49
N ARG A 49 8.80 -5.78 -3.72
CA ARG A 49 9.30 -6.14 -5.05
C ARG A 49 9.34 -4.92 -5.99
N GLU A 50 10.28 -4.80 -6.80
CA GLU A 50 10.40 -3.90 -7.96
C GLU A 50 9.54 -2.61 -7.96
N GLY A 51 9.48 -1.89 -6.85
CA GLY A 51 8.87 -0.57 -6.83
C GLY A 51 7.41 -0.49 -6.45
N VAL A 52 6.80 -1.57 -6.00
CA VAL A 52 5.44 -1.55 -5.47
C VAL A 52 5.46 -1.11 -4.02
N CYS A 53 4.75 -0.03 -3.70
CA CYS A 53 4.63 0.44 -2.32
C CYS A 53 3.78 -0.52 -1.50
N LYS A 54 4.21 -0.76 -0.25
CA LYS A 54 3.53 -1.66 0.66
C LYS A 54 3.43 -1.01 2.04
N CYS A 55 2.25 -1.06 2.63
CA CYS A 55 2.05 -0.77 4.05
C CYS A 55 1.53 -2.01 4.74
N VAL A 56 1.96 -2.24 5.97
CA VAL A 56 1.50 -3.38 6.76
C VAL A 56 0.95 -2.92 8.08
N ILE A 57 -0.11 -3.59 8.53
CA ILE A 57 -0.71 -3.34 9.84
C ILE A 57 -0.75 -4.68 10.57
N PRO A 58 -0.14 -4.77 11.76
CA PRO A 58 -0.24 -6.00 12.55
C PRO A 58 -1.70 -6.34 12.84
N VAL A 59 -2.04 -7.62 12.75
CA VAL A 59 -3.43 -8.07 12.96
C VAL A 59 -3.97 -7.57 14.31
N GLN A 60 -3.13 -7.55 15.33
CA GLN A 60 -3.52 -7.11 16.67
C GLN A 60 -3.94 -5.64 16.74
N GLN A 61 -3.49 -4.83 15.79
CA GLN A 61 -3.78 -3.39 15.75
C GLN A 61 -4.86 -3.03 14.73
N ILE A 62 -5.40 -4.00 14.01
CA ILE A 62 -6.30 -3.69 12.90
C ILE A 62 -7.55 -2.95 13.34
N LYS A 63 -8.09 -3.27 14.51
CA LYS A 63 -9.31 -2.61 15.02
C LYS A 63 -9.11 -1.10 15.15
N LYS A 64 -7.96 -0.69 15.65
CA LYS A 64 -7.62 0.73 15.79
C LYS A 64 -7.68 1.47 14.46
N TYR A 65 -7.13 0.85 13.42
CA TYR A 65 -7.12 1.45 12.08
C TYR A 65 -8.49 1.42 11.42
N MET A 66 -9.25 0.35 11.63
CA MET A 66 -10.62 0.25 11.12
C MET A 66 -11.50 1.35 11.74
N ASP A 67 -11.45 1.49 13.06
CA ASP A 67 -12.21 2.52 13.76
C ASP A 67 -11.83 3.92 13.24
N ARG A 68 -10.56 4.14 13.00
CA ARG A 68 -10.08 5.42 12.48
C ARG A 68 -10.55 5.69 11.06
N MET A 69 -10.50 4.69 10.20
CA MET A 69 -10.99 4.83 8.83
C MET A 69 -12.49 5.11 8.78
N ILE A 70 -13.26 4.45 9.64
CA ILE A 70 -14.69 4.71 9.76
C ILE A 70 -14.94 6.13 10.26
N TYR A 71 -14.20 6.55 11.26
CA TYR A 71 -14.31 7.91 11.79
C TYR A 71 -14.01 8.96 10.72
N LEU A 72 -13.00 8.73 9.93
CA LEU A 72 -12.59 9.61 8.82
C LEU A 72 -13.45 9.41 7.57
N LYS A 73 -14.38 8.45 7.61
CA LYS A 73 -15.30 8.12 6.51
C LYS A 73 -14.60 7.76 5.20
N HIS A 74 -13.60 6.90 5.28
CA HIS A 74 -12.91 6.38 4.09
C HIS A 74 -13.32 4.93 3.84
N ASN A 75 -13.62 4.62 2.60
CA ASN A 75 -13.99 3.27 2.20
C ASN A 75 -12.81 2.32 2.34
N PHE A 76 -13.06 1.15 2.92
CA PHE A 76 -12.03 0.11 3.02
C PHE A 76 -12.69 -1.26 3.03
N ILE A 77 -11.90 -2.27 2.68
CA ILE A 77 -12.35 -3.66 2.70
C ILE A 77 -11.19 -4.54 3.18
N LEU A 78 -11.52 -5.51 4.03
CA LEU A 78 -10.55 -6.45 4.58
C LEU A 78 -10.82 -7.84 4.01
N TYR A 79 -9.77 -8.48 3.54
CA TYR A 79 -9.79 -9.87 3.10
C TYR A 79 -8.81 -10.70 3.91
N GLU A 80 -9.13 -11.98 4.06
CA GLU A 80 -8.20 -12.96 4.56
C GLU A 80 -7.67 -13.79 3.40
N TYR A 81 -6.35 -13.98 3.37
CA TYR A 81 -5.68 -14.79 2.38
C TYR A 81 -5.05 -15.98 3.07
N GLU A 82 -5.34 -17.16 2.58
CA GLU A 82 -4.75 -18.40 3.07
C GLU A 82 -4.21 -19.18 1.88
N LYS A 83 -2.93 -19.50 1.94
CA LYS A 83 -2.31 -20.31 0.90
C LYS A 83 -2.54 -21.79 1.19
N MET A 84 -3.27 -22.44 0.30
CA MET A 84 -3.51 -23.89 0.37
C MET A 84 -2.68 -24.58 -0.71
N ASN A 85 -2.47 -25.89 -0.55
CA ASN A 85 -1.55 -26.66 -1.39
C ASN A 85 -1.79 -26.51 -2.90
N MET A 86 -3.04 -26.43 -3.33
CA MET A 86 -3.40 -26.36 -4.75
C MET A 86 -4.15 -25.10 -5.10
N ASP A 87 -4.75 -24.46 -4.13
CA ASP A 87 -5.55 -23.25 -4.34
C ASP A 87 -5.30 -22.24 -3.26
N ASN A 88 -5.55 -20.97 -3.58
CA ASN A 88 -5.53 -19.90 -2.59
C ASN A 88 -6.96 -19.62 -2.15
N LYS A 89 -7.16 -19.56 -0.83
CA LYS A 89 -8.45 -19.21 -0.28
C LYS A 89 -8.47 -17.74 0.08
N ILE A 90 -9.50 -17.04 -0.39
CA ILE A 90 -9.71 -15.63 -0.11
C ILE A 90 -11.10 -15.46 0.45
N GLU A 91 -11.19 -14.77 1.58
CA GLU A 91 -12.45 -14.54 2.26
C GLU A 91 -12.57 -13.07 2.64
N MET A 92 -13.69 -12.47 2.31
CA MET A 92 -13.98 -11.10 2.72
C MET A 92 -14.36 -11.10 4.19
N LEU A 93 -13.65 -10.30 4.99
CA LEU A 93 -13.86 -10.22 6.44
C LEU A 93 -14.78 -9.07 6.83
N TYR A 94 -14.60 -7.92 6.22
CA TYR A 94 -15.35 -6.72 6.55
C TYR A 94 -15.25 -5.71 5.43
N GLU A 95 -16.31 -4.94 5.22
CA GLU A 95 -16.24 -3.84 4.26
C GLU A 95 -17.00 -2.61 4.78
N TYR A 96 -16.45 -1.44 4.49
CA TYR A 96 -17.10 -0.17 4.71
C TYR A 96 -17.03 0.62 3.40
N LYS A 97 -18.19 0.81 2.77
CA LYS A 97 -18.28 1.47 1.47
C LYS A 97 -19.24 2.65 1.45
N GLN A 98 -19.58 3.19 2.60
CA GLN A 98 -20.51 4.31 2.74
C GLN A 98 -19.81 5.65 2.83
N GLY A 99 -18.50 5.67 2.74
CA GLY A 99 -17.70 6.87 2.93
C GLY A 99 -17.08 7.38 1.64
N ASN A 100 -15.99 8.09 1.81
CA ASN A 100 -15.25 8.70 0.71
C ASN A 100 -14.52 7.65 -0.10
N LYS A 101 -14.49 7.86 -1.41
CA LYS A 101 -13.83 6.98 -2.34
C LYS A 101 -12.33 7.24 -2.37
N LEU A 102 -11.57 6.19 -2.69
CA LEU A 102 -10.12 6.29 -2.82
C LEU A 102 -9.72 7.35 -3.86
N SER A 103 -10.49 7.48 -4.94
CA SER A 103 -10.23 8.46 -5.99
C SER A 103 -10.39 9.91 -5.52
N GLN A 104 -11.10 10.14 -4.41
CA GLN A 104 -11.29 11.47 -3.84
C GLN A 104 -10.17 11.88 -2.90
N MET A 105 -9.27 10.97 -2.58
CA MET A 105 -8.12 11.27 -1.73
C MET A 105 -7.00 11.92 -2.54
N GLN A 106 -6.36 12.91 -1.96
CA GLN A 106 -5.10 13.43 -2.50
C GLN A 106 -3.97 12.51 -2.02
N ILE A 107 -3.55 11.65 -2.92
CA ILE A 107 -2.50 10.69 -2.62
C ILE A 107 -1.22 11.15 -3.32
N GLU A 108 -0.21 11.47 -2.53
CA GLU A 108 1.11 11.79 -3.06
C GLU A 108 2.01 10.58 -2.92
N GLN A 109 2.74 10.31 -3.98
CA GLN A 109 3.69 9.20 -3.97
C GLN A 109 4.97 9.65 -3.28
N ASN A 110 4.99 9.48 -1.95
CA ASN A 110 6.11 9.89 -1.10
C ASN A 110 7.01 8.72 -0.70
N CYS A 111 7.17 7.74 -1.58
CA CYS A 111 8.07 6.64 -1.29
C CYS A 111 9.38 6.83 -2.07
N ASP A 112 10.42 7.30 -1.39
CA ASP A 112 11.72 7.53 -2.01
C ASP A 112 12.29 6.26 -2.65
N LYS A 113 12.10 5.12 -2.03
CA LYS A 113 12.59 3.85 -2.55
C LYS A 113 11.82 3.41 -3.79
N CYS A 114 10.50 3.54 -3.79
CA CYS A 114 9.67 3.19 -4.94
C CYS A 114 9.89 4.16 -6.09
N TRP A 115 9.97 5.44 -5.78
CA TRP A 115 10.33 6.44 -6.77
C TRP A 115 11.68 6.13 -7.40
N TYR A 116 12.64 5.75 -6.59
CA TYR A 116 13.98 5.43 -7.03
C TYR A 116 14.02 4.19 -7.92
N LYS A 117 13.21 3.18 -7.59
CA LYS A 117 13.17 1.92 -8.35
C LYS A 117 12.28 2.00 -9.57
N SER A 118 11.15 2.70 -9.49
CA SER A 118 10.19 2.78 -10.60
C SER A 118 10.69 3.66 -11.74
N LYS A 119 11.49 4.65 -11.43
CA LYS A 119 12.25 5.34 -12.43
C LYS A 119 13.52 4.55 -12.64
N LYS A 120 13.51 3.57 -13.52
CA LYS A 120 14.76 3.03 -14.01
C LYS A 120 15.63 4.24 -14.26
N ILE A 121 16.60 4.41 -13.42
CA ILE A 121 17.39 5.60 -13.32
C ILE A 121 17.91 5.99 -14.67
N THR A 122 17.33 7.03 -15.24
CA THR A 122 17.84 7.65 -16.43
C THR A 122 19.18 8.27 -16.09
N ASN A 123 19.98 8.59 -17.09
CA ASN A 123 21.25 9.28 -16.84
C ASN A 123 21.04 10.58 -16.09
N PHE A 124 19.92 11.27 -16.35
CA PHE A 124 19.56 12.48 -15.62
C PHE A 124 19.39 12.21 -14.14
N ASP A 125 18.68 11.17 -13.78
CA ASP A 125 18.46 10.83 -12.37
C ASP A 125 19.76 10.48 -11.65
N LYS A 126 20.67 9.81 -12.35
CA LYS A 126 21.98 9.50 -11.79
C LYS A 126 22.81 10.75 -11.57
N ASP A 127 22.80 11.66 -12.51
CA ASP A 127 23.53 12.92 -12.41
C ASP A 127 22.96 13.77 -11.30
N PHE A 128 21.63 13.85 -11.21
CA PHE A 128 20.96 14.59 -10.16
C PHE A 128 21.29 14.01 -8.79
N LYS A 129 21.25 12.70 -8.67
CA LYS A 129 21.60 12.04 -7.42
C LYS A 129 23.05 12.34 -7.02
N LYS A 130 23.95 12.29 -7.97
CA LYS A 130 25.36 12.60 -7.73
C LYS A 130 25.52 14.04 -7.23
N ILE A 131 24.81 14.96 -7.85
CA ILE A 131 24.82 16.37 -7.44
C ILE A 131 24.35 16.52 -6.00
N ILE A 132 23.26 15.84 -5.64
CA ILE A 132 22.73 15.90 -4.28
C ILE A 132 23.70 15.29 -3.28
N GLU A 133 24.35 14.19 -3.62
CA GLU A 133 25.36 13.59 -2.75
C GLU A 133 26.55 14.51 -2.54
N GLU A 134 27.01 15.17 -3.58
CA GLU A 134 28.07 16.15 -3.49
C GLU A 134 27.68 17.30 -2.56
N TYR A 135 26.44 17.75 -2.64
CA TYR A 135 25.94 18.78 -1.75
C TYR A 135 25.95 18.35 -0.30
N LYS A 136 25.54 17.11 -0.05
CA LYS A 136 25.47 16.60 1.32
C LYS A 136 26.83 16.34 1.93
N TYR A 137 27.79 15.94 1.14
CA TYR A 137 29.09 15.50 1.64
C TYR A 137 30.23 16.44 1.29
N GLY A 138 29.99 17.39 0.41
CA GLY A 138 30.94 18.42 0.03
C GLY A 138 30.89 19.66 0.91
N GLU A 139 29.91 19.71 1.79
CA GLU A 139 29.78 20.83 2.72
C GLU A 139 30.68 20.66 3.94
#